data_2d56108ecbb62f42f2f4ea63748a990c
#
_entry.id   2d56108ecbb62f42f2f4ea63748a990c
#
_cell.length_a   1.000
_cell.length_b   1.000
_cell.length_c   1.000
_cell.angle_alpha   90.00
_cell.angle_beta   90.00
_cell.angle_gamma   90.00
#
_symmetry.space_group_name_H-M   'P 1'
#
loop_
_entity.id
_entity.type
_entity.pdbx_description
1 polymer ?
#
loop_
_entity_poly.entity_id
_entity_poly.type
_entity_poly.pdbx_seq_one_letter_code
_entity_poly.pdbx_strand_id
1 'polypeptide(L)'
;SLVAALNELNSKVFIDIRNLSTFSVNIELNTYTYASFLMYGATSRYNGFMYIVFVDVASEKRTVNFIKIADFVARRTFSGTYSDDTSTLTINASETIWGGIKMLMLK
;
A
#
# COMPACT_ATOMS: atom_id res chain seq x y z
N SER A 1 -19.68 7.54 -18.35
CA SER A 1 -18.92 8.67 -18.87
C SER A 1 -17.48 8.60 -18.35
N LEU A 2 -16.62 9.34 -18.99
CA LEU A 2 -15.22 9.45 -18.59
C LEU A 2 -15.10 10.05 -17.19
N VAL A 3 -15.90 11.08 -16.89
CA VAL A 3 -15.91 11.71 -15.57
C VAL A 3 -16.32 10.71 -14.50
N ALA A 4 -17.34 9.92 -14.73
CA ALA A 4 -17.78 8.90 -13.77
C ALA A 4 -16.70 7.83 -13.56
N ALA A 5 -16.02 7.40 -14.63
CA ALA A 5 -14.94 6.44 -14.55
C ALA A 5 -13.75 6.98 -13.75
N LEU A 6 -13.39 8.24 -13.97
CA LEU A 6 -12.31 8.88 -13.19
C LEU A 6 -12.67 9.04 -11.73
N ASN A 7 -13.92 9.41 -11.43
CA ASN A 7 -14.38 9.52 -10.06
C ASN A 7 -14.38 8.17 -9.36
N GLU A 8 -14.78 7.12 -10.03
CA GLU A 8 -14.71 5.77 -9.50
C GLU A 8 -13.28 5.34 -9.21
N LEU A 9 -12.36 5.61 -10.12
CA LEU A 9 -10.94 5.31 -9.93
C LEU A 9 -10.36 6.08 -8.74
N ASN A 10 -10.66 7.36 -8.63
CA ASN A 10 -10.19 8.20 -7.53
C ASN A 10 -10.74 7.73 -6.18
N SER A 11 -11.95 7.20 -6.14
CA SER A 11 -12.54 6.70 -4.89
C SER A 11 -11.82 5.47 -4.34
N LYS A 12 -11.00 4.81 -5.15
CA LYS A 12 -10.20 3.66 -4.73
C LYS A 12 -8.85 4.06 -4.13
N VAL A 13 -8.47 5.32 -4.26
CA VAL A 13 -7.28 5.87 -3.61
C VAL A 13 -7.67 6.22 -2.18
N PHE A 14 -7.26 5.41 -1.23
CA PHE A 14 -7.68 5.55 0.15
C PHE A 14 -6.60 6.03 1.10
N ILE A 15 -5.42 6.36 0.58
CA ILE A 15 -4.32 6.82 1.41
C ILE A 15 -3.48 7.84 0.65
N ASP A 16 -3.13 8.91 1.35
CA ASP A 16 -2.20 9.93 0.87
C ASP A 16 -1.39 10.37 2.10
N ILE A 17 -0.21 9.81 2.26
CA ILE A 17 0.62 9.97 3.44
C ILE A 17 1.95 10.58 3.07
N ARG A 18 2.42 11.51 3.90
CA ARG A 18 3.69 12.20 3.69
C ARG A 18 4.50 12.24 4.97
N ASN A 19 5.80 12.29 4.82
CA ASN A 19 6.75 12.50 5.91
C ASN A 19 6.72 11.41 6.98
N LEU A 20 6.38 10.18 6.58
CA LEU A 20 6.33 9.05 7.50
C LEU A 20 7.14 7.89 6.96
N SER A 21 7.71 7.12 7.88
CA SER A 21 8.33 5.83 7.56
C SER A 21 7.42 4.66 7.94
N THR A 22 6.49 4.89 8.86
CA THR A 22 5.52 3.89 9.30
C THR A 22 4.13 4.50 9.24
N PHE A 23 3.20 3.77 8.66
CA PHE A 23 1.81 4.23 8.58
C PHE A 23 0.84 3.05 8.63
N SER A 24 -0.38 3.35 9.03
CA SER A 24 -1.44 2.35 9.16
C SER A 24 -2.69 2.81 8.45
N VAL A 25 -3.40 1.84 7.85
CA VAL A 25 -4.68 2.07 7.19
C VAL A 25 -5.69 1.06 7.70
N ASN A 26 -6.92 1.49 7.89
CA ASN A 26 -8.01 0.59 8.23
C ASN A 26 -8.61 0.02 6.95
N ILE A 27 -8.51 -1.29 6.81
CA ILE A 27 -9.03 -2.01 5.65
C ILE A 27 -9.71 -3.27 6.14
N GLU A 28 -11.03 -3.36 5.95
CA GLU A 28 -11.74 -4.59 6.25
C GLU A 28 -11.50 -5.60 5.15
N LEU A 29 -10.87 -6.72 5.51
CA LEU A 29 -10.65 -7.83 4.60
C LEU A 29 -11.56 -8.98 4.98
N ASN A 30 -12.19 -9.52 3.99
CA ASN A 30 -13.04 -10.68 4.12
C ASN A 30 -12.20 -11.92 4.47
N THR A 31 -12.76 -12.85 5.25
CA THR A 31 -12.05 -14.05 5.73
C THR A 31 -11.48 -14.93 4.60
N TYR A 32 -12.05 -14.84 3.43
CA TYR A 32 -11.66 -15.69 2.28
C TYR A 32 -10.84 -14.96 1.24
N THR A 33 -10.62 -13.67 1.43
CA THR A 33 -10.02 -12.90 0.37
C THR A 33 -8.63 -12.41 0.74
N TYR A 34 -7.76 -12.53 -0.20
CA TYR A 34 -6.56 -11.75 -0.26
C TYR A 34 -6.92 -10.35 -0.74
N ALA A 35 -6.08 -9.39 -0.45
CA ALA A 35 -6.22 -8.04 -0.96
C ALA A 35 -4.94 -7.63 -1.68
N SER A 36 -5.10 -6.92 -2.76
CA SER A 36 -3.99 -6.39 -3.55
C SER A 36 -4.14 -4.89 -3.68
N PHE A 37 -3.03 -4.20 -3.50
CA PHE A 37 -2.99 -2.75 -3.60
C PHE A 37 -1.83 -2.33 -4.48
N LEU A 38 -2.02 -1.31 -5.27
CA LEU A 38 -0.93 -0.61 -5.93
C LEU A 38 -0.46 0.49 -4.98
N MET A 39 0.78 0.39 -4.52
CA MET A 39 1.41 1.40 -3.67
C MET A 39 2.46 2.14 -4.49
N TYR A 40 2.33 3.45 -4.57
CA TYR A 40 3.27 4.25 -5.33
C TYR A 40 3.51 5.60 -4.66
N GLY A 41 4.66 6.16 -4.92
CA GLY A 41 5.04 7.43 -4.32
C GLY A 41 6.49 7.78 -4.60
N ALA A 42 7.03 8.64 -3.76
CA ALA A 42 8.42 9.06 -3.87
C ALA A 42 8.97 9.48 -2.51
N THR A 43 10.25 9.21 -2.27
CA THR A 43 10.94 9.75 -1.09
C THR A 43 11.11 11.25 -1.19
N SER A 44 11.34 11.72 -2.39
CA SER A 44 11.46 13.14 -2.71
C SER A 44 10.92 13.34 -4.12
N ARG A 45 11.15 14.50 -4.71
CA ARG A 45 10.72 14.76 -6.09
C ARG A 45 11.32 13.82 -7.13
N TYR A 46 12.38 13.05 -6.77
CA TYR A 46 13.10 12.23 -7.76
C TYR A 46 13.02 10.73 -7.53
N ASN A 47 12.87 10.29 -6.32
CA ASN A 47 13.06 8.88 -5.97
C ASN A 47 11.74 8.14 -5.89
N GLY A 48 11.13 7.97 -7.05
CA GLY A 48 9.84 7.30 -7.18
C GLY A 48 9.91 5.79 -6.96
N PHE A 49 8.78 5.21 -6.61
CA PHE A 49 8.64 3.77 -6.46
C PHE A 49 7.23 3.32 -6.79
N MET A 50 7.11 2.04 -7.13
CA MET A 50 5.83 1.39 -7.39
C MET A 50 5.94 -0.07 -6.96
N TYR A 51 5.02 -0.49 -6.09
CA TYR A 51 4.95 -1.85 -5.55
C TYR A 51 3.52 -2.35 -5.61
N ILE A 52 3.37 -3.66 -5.78
CA ILE A 52 2.12 -4.33 -5.44
C ILE A 52 2.25 -4.82 -4.01
N VAL A 53 1.30 -4.42 -3.18
CA VAL A 53 1.20 -4.91 -1.80
C VAL A 53 0.13 -5.97 -1.77
N PHE A 54 0.50 -7.17 -1.41
CA PHE A 54 -0.40 -8.32 -1.40
C PHE A 54 -0.55 -8.83 0.03
N VAL A 55 -1.78 -8.76 0.55
CA VAL A 55 -2.12 -9.30 1.86
C VAL A 55 -2.71 -10.69 1.64
N ASP A 56 -1.94 -11.70 1.98
CA ASP A 56 -2.32 -13.09 1.79
C ASP A 56 -3.20 -13.59 2.94
N VAL A 57 -4.02 -14.56 2.64
CA VAL A 57 -4.83 -15.29 3.62
C VAL A 57 -4.33 -16.72 3.65
N ALA A 58 -3.22 -16.93 4.31
CA ALA A 58 -2.65 -18.26 4.43
C ALA A 58 -3.00 -18.86 5.78
N SER A 59 -3.86 -19.90 5.76
CA SER A 59 -4.30 -20.68 6.91
C SER A 59 -4.62 -19.90 8.18
N GLU A 60 -3.68 -19.65 9.08
CA GLU A 60 -3.93 -18.99 10.36
C GLU A 60 -3.31 -17.60 10.46
N LYS A 61 -2.51 -17.21 9.49
CA LYS A 61 -1.80 -15.92 9.51
C LYS A 61 -1.93 -15.18 8.20
N ARG A 62 -2.11 -13.90 8.30
CA ARG A 62 -2.00 -13.02 7.16
C ARG A 62 -0.56 -12.56 7.03
N THR A 63 -0.06 -12.60 5.82
CA THR A 63 1.25 -12.07 5.48
C THR A 63 1.08 -10.90 4.53
N VAL A 64 1.95 -9.90 4.68
CA VAL A 64 1.96 -8.74 3.81
C VAL A 64 3.21 -8.83 2.94
N ASN A 65 3.00 -8.94 1.64
CA ASN A 65 4.06 -9.14 0.67
C ASN A 65 4.19 -7.90 -0.21
N PHE A 66 5.42 -7.55 -0.54
CA PHE A 66 5.72 -6.41 -1.38
C PHE A 66 6.41 -6.89 -2.65
N ILE A 67 5.76 -6.65 -3.77
CA ILE A 67 6.27 -7.03 -5.08
C ILE A 67 6.73 -5.75 -5.77
N LYS A 68 8.02 -5.62 -5.95
CA LYS A 68 8.60 -4.43 -6.57
C LYS A 68 8.31 -4.41 -8.07
N ILE A 69 7.65 -3.35 -8.53
CA ILE A 69 7.51 -3.07 -9.97
C ILE A 69 8.68 -2.20 -10.40
N ALA A 70 8.94 -1.12 -9.66
CA ALA A 70 10.06 -0.24 -9.91
C ALA A 70 10.40 0.51 -8.62
N ASP A 71 11.68 0.71 -8.37
CA ASP A 71 12.14 1.55 -7.26
C ASP A 71 13.51 2.12 -7.63
N PHE A 72 13.60 3.44 -7.64
CA PHE A 72 14.84 4.13 -7.96
C PHE A 72 15.81 4.18 -6.78
N VAL A 73 15.38 3.72 -5.60
CA VAL A 73 16.25 3.58 -4.44
C VAL A 73 16.47 2.10 -4.17
N ALA A 74 17.64 1.59 -4.58
CA ALA A 74 17.93 0.16 -4.54
C ALA A 74 17.91 -0.43 -3.13
N ARG A 75 18.18 0.38 -2.10
CA ARG A 75 18.23 -0.07 -0.70
C ARG A 75 16.91 -0.01 0.01
N ARG A 76 15.89 0.57 -0.63
CA ARG A 76 14.59 0.71 0.02
C ARG A 76 13.94 -0.64 0.21
N THR A 77 13.46 -0.88 1.42
CA THR A 77 12.68 -2.06 1.74
C THR A 77 11.39 -1.66 2.43
N PHE A 78 10.37 -2.47 2.23
CA PHE A 78 9.10 -2.34 2.91
C PHE A 78 8.78 -3.62 3.65
N SER A 79 8.15 -3.48 4.80
CA SER A 79 7.61 -4.60 5.55
C SER A 79 6.23 -4.20 6.07
N GLY A 80 5.44 -5.17 6.45
CA GLY A 80 4.11 -4.86 6.94
C GLY A 80 3.47 -5.99 7.70
N THR A 81 2.42 -5.63 8.44
CA THR A 81 1.57 -6.56 9.17
C THR A 81 0.12 -6.19 8.97
N TYR A 82 -0.74 -7.19 9.06
CA TYR A 82 -2.18 -6.97 9.06
C TYR A 82 -2.80 -7.60 10.30
N SER A 83 -3.62 -6.82 11.02
CA SER A 83 -4.37 -7.28 12.17
C SER A 83 -5.85 -7.45 11.80
N ASP A 84 -6.36 -8.67 11.91
CA ASP A 84 -7.79 -8.93 11.71
C ASP A 84 -8.64 -8.31 12.83
N ASP A 85 -8.11 -8.25 14.04
CA ASP A 85 -8.84 -7.73 15.20
C ASP A 85 -9.17 -6.25 15.04
N THR A 86 -8.28 -5.48 14.45
CA THR A 86 -8.44 -4.04 14.29
C THR A 86 -8.65 -3.62 12.84
N SER A 87 -8.65 -4.58 11.90
CA SER A 87 -8.72 -4.34 10.47
C SER A 87 -7.66 -3.33 10.01
N THR A 88 -6.44 -3.48 10.52
CA THR A 88 -5.37 -2.50 10.33
C THR A 88 -4.20 -3.11 9.56
N LEU A 89 -3.89 -2.51 8.45
CA LEU A 89 -2.66 -2.76 7.69
C LEU A 89 -1.62 -1.73 8.10
N THR A 90 -0.49 -2.19 8.61
CA THR A 90 0.63 -1.34 8.99
C THR A 90 1.80 -1.60 8.07
N ILE A 91 2.33 -0.55 7.47
CA ILE A 91 3.45 -0.62 6.52
C ILE A 91 4.62 0.18 7.07
N ASN A 92 5.79 -0.45 7.02
CA ASN A 92 7.04 0.16 7.44
C ASN A 92 7.96 0.28 6.23
N ALA A 93 8.48 1.47 5.99
CA ALA A 93 9.52 1.72 5.01
C ALA A 93 10.87 1.85 5.70
N SER A 94 11.94 1.45 5.01
CA SER A 94 13.31 1.55 5.54
C SER A 94 13.79 2.99 5.69
N GLU A 95 13.09 3.95 5.07
CA GLU A 95 13.41 5.37 5.16
C GLU A 95 12.13 6.21 5.12
N THR A 96 12.23 7.46 5.54
CA THR A 96 11.10 8.38 5.52
C THR A 96 10.67 8.68 4.08
N ILE A 97 9.39 8.62 3.82
CA ILE A 97 8.80 8.93 2.53
C ILE A 97 8.33 10.38 2.54
N TRP A 98 9.14 11.26 2.00
CA TRP A 98 8.87 12.70 2.03
C TRP A 98 7.88 13.15 0.96
N GLY A 99 7.93 12.52 -0.20
CA GLY A 99 7.14 12.93 -1.35
C GLY A 99 5.70 12.41 -1.36
N GLY A 100 5.36 11.58 -0.40
CA GLY A 100 4.02 11.02 -0.27
C GLY A 100 3.87 9.63 -0.85
N ILE A 101 2.92 8.90 -0.30
CA ILE A 101 2.53 7.56 -0.73
C ILE A 101 1.04 7.57 -1.02
N LYS A 102 0.66 6.92 -2.11
CA LYS A 102 -0.73 6.63 -2.42
C LYS A 102 -0.92 5.13 -2.57
N MET A 103 -2.07 4.66 -2.14
CA MET A 103 -2.46 3.26 -2.33
C MET A 103 -3.80 3.18 -3.02
N LEU A 104 -3.86 2.32 -4.01
CA LEU A 104 -5.04 2.06 -4.80
C LEU A 104 -5.39 0.59 -4.64
N MET A 105 -6.63 0.29 -4.22
CA MET A 105 -7.07 -1.08 -4.12
C MET A 105 -7.29 -1.66 -5.50
N LEU A 106 -6.71 -2.83 -5.74
CA LEU A 106 -6.90 -3.60 -6.97
C LEU A 106 -8.00 -4.63 -6.75
N LYS A 107 -8.85 -4.75 -7.72
CA LYS A 107 -9.92 -5.74 -7.67
C LYS A 107 -9.67 -6.85 -8.67
#